data_ed9f2f6f4a4515709ec7eaa0ccbf60b3
#
_entry.id   ed9f2f6f4a4515709ec7eaa0ccbf60b3
#
_cell.length_a   1.000
_cell.length_b   1.000
_cell.length_c   1.000
_cell.angle_alpha   90.00
_cell.angle_beta   90.00
_cell.angle_gamma   90.00
#
_symmetry.space_group_name_H-M   'P 1'
#
loop_
_entity.id
_entity.type
_entity.pdbx_description
1 polymer ?
#
loop_
_entity_poly.entity_id
_entity_poly.type
_entity_poly.pdbx_seq_one_letter_code
_entity_poly.pdbx_strand_id
1 'polypeptide(L)'
;MFNNLKKFIILVFATVLLTSISSTSFAIDKLHFVIGGGAGGGWDGTARGTGEALTKAGFLKSASFENMSGGGGGKALSYIINSKPEGTVLVQSTPLVLRSITRHKGYVKGSGVLSYKDVKPIAV
;
A
#
# COMPACT_ATOMS: atom_id res chain seq x y z
N MET A 1 0.77 56.01 -20.81
CA MET A 1 1.14 55.45 -19.48
C MET A 1 0.08 54.49 -18.92
N PHE A 2 -1.17 54.83 -18.89
CA PHE A 2 -2.29 53.95 -18.40
C PHE A 2 -2.47 52.62 -19.11
N ASN A 3 -2.17 52.52 -20.39
CA ASN A 3 -2.37 51.30 -21.17
C ASN A 3 -1.33 50.19 -20.82
N ASN A 4 -0.13 50.58 -20.44
CA ASN A 4 0.92 49.64 -20.03
C ASN A 4 0.67 49.12 -18.60
N LEU A 5 0.09 49.94 -17.73
CA LEU A 5 -0.29 49.52 -16.38
C LEU A 5 -1.41 48.51 -16.39
N LYS A 6 -2.43 48.69 -17.27
CA LYS A 6 -3.51 47.69 -17.43
C LYS A 6 -2.98 46.36 -17.97
N LYS A 7 -2.06 46.38 -18.94
CA LYS A 7 -1.42 45.15 -19.46
C LYS A 7 -0.60 44.44 -18.37
N PHE A 8 0.13 45.19 -17.54
CA PHE A 8 0.90 44.64 -16.43
C PHE A 8 0.02 44.00 -15.37
N ILE A 9 -1.10 44.61 -15.00
CA ILE A 9 -2.07 44.08 -14.05
C ILE A 9 -2.70 42.78 -14.60
N ILE A 10 -3.08 42.74 -15.86
CA ILE A 10 -3.64 41.56 -16.51
C ILE A 10 -2.62 40.43 -16.54
N LEU A 11 -1.36 40.71 -16.81
CA LEU A 11 -0.29 39.72 -16.85
C LEU A 11 -0.04 39.12 -15.45
N VAL A 12 -0.03 39.94 -14.42
CA VAL A 12 0.14 39.49 -13.02
C VAL A 12 -1.06 38.66 -12.58
N PHE A 13 -2.28 39.05 -12.95
CA PHE A 13 -3.49 38.29 -12.64
C PHE A 13 -3.52 36.93 -13.36
N ALA A 14 -3.07 36.89 -14.63
CA ALA A 14 -2.97 35.65 -15.39
C ALA A 14 -1.92 34.67 -14.79
N THR A 15 -0.78 35.20 -14.32
CA THR A 15 0.24 34.37 -13.66
C THR A 15 -0.22 33.79 -12.32
N VAL A 16 -1.01 34.56 -11.54
CA VAL A 16 -1.56 34.09 -10.26
C VAL A 16 -2.63 33.02 -10.48
N LEU A 17 -3.43 33.10 -11.54
CA LEU A 17 -4.42 32.06 -11.87
C LEU A 17 -3.79 30.74 -12.33
N LEU A 18 -2.62 30.76 -12.96
CA LEU A 18 -1.95 29.53 -13.41
C LEU A 18 -1.30 28.70 -12.27
N THR A 19 -1.06 29.30 -11.13
CA THR A 19 -0.45 28.61 -9.98
C THR A 19 -1.43 27.82 -9.12
N SER A 20 -2.74 27.92 -9.41
CA SER A 20 -3.79 27.25 -8.63
C SER A 20 -4.16 25.85 -9.15
N ILE A 21 -3.28 25.19 -9.93
CA ILE A 21 -3.47 23.77 -10.27
C ILE A 21 -3.06 22.95 -9.05
N SER A 22 -3.96 22.90 -8.08
CA SER A 22 -3.87 21.94 -6.98
C SER A 22 -3.92 20.55 -7.58
N SER A 23 -2.81 19.83 -7.55
CA SER A 23 -2.78 18.42 -7.88
C SER A 23 -3.77 17.71 -6.97
N THR A 24 -4.89 17.24 -7.52
CA THR A 24 -5.80 16.36 -6.81
C THR A 24 -5.04 15.05 -6.61
N SER A 25 -4.40 14.92 -5.46
CA SER A 25 -3.87 13.65 -5.00
C SER A 25 -5.07 12.72 -4.80
N PHE A 26 -5.17 11.68 -5.61
CA PHE A 26 -6.17 10.65 -5.40
C PHE A 26 -5.76 9.86 -4.16
N ALA A 27 -6.27 10.26 -3.01
CA ALA A 27 -6.12 9.48 -1.79
C ALA A 27 -6.93 8.18 -1.93
N ILE A 28 -6.31 7.06 -1.62
CA ILE A 28 -7.01 5.78 -1.51
C ILE A 28 -7.93 5.87 -0.29
N ASP A 29 -9.22 5.56 -0.46
CA ASP A 29 -10.19 5.74 0.62
C ASP A 29 -9.87 4.83 1.81
N LYS A 30 -9.57 3.57 1.56
CA LYS A 30 -9.29 2.59 2.60
C LYS A 30 -8.28 1.56 2.11
N LEU A 31 -7.31 1.23 2.97
CA LEU A 31 -6.37 0.14 2.74
C LEU A 31 -6.40 -0.82 3.93
N HIS A 32 -6.52 -2.12 3.65
CA HIS A 32 -6.49 -3.17 4.66
C HIS A 32 -5.13 -3.87 4.64
N PHE A 33 -4.45 -3.91 5.78
CA PHE A 33 -3.16 -4.57 5.94
C PHE A 33 -3.36 -5.94 6.58
N VAL A 34 -3.11 -7.00 5.83
CA VAL A 34 -3.00 -8.35 6.35
C VAL A 34 -1.56 -8.62 6.73
N ILE A 35 -1.32 -8.98 7.97
CA ILE A 35 0.02 -9.10 8.56
C ILE A 35 0.28 -10.59 8.84
N GLY A 36 1.29 -11.14 8.19
CA GLY A 36 1.67 -12.56 8.31
C GLY A 36 2.34 -12.94 9.63
N GLY A 37 2.27 -12.08 10.64
CA GLY A 37 2.87 -12.25 11.96
C GLY A 37 1.95 -11.88 13.11
N GLY A 38 2.40 -12.14 14.34
CA GLY A 38 1.66 -11.79 15.56
C GLY A 38 1.66 -10.29 15.83
N ALA A 39 0.65 -9.83 16.57
CA ALA A 39 0.56 -8.46 17.05
C ALA A 39 1.77 -8.08 17.91
N GLY A 40 2.27 -6.86 17.77
CA GLY A 40 3.47 -6.35 18.45
C GLY A 40 4.79 -6.84 17.86
N GLY A 41 4.77 -7.71 16.85
CA GLY A 41 5.98 -8.15 16.14
C GLY A 41 6.45 -7.10 15.11
N GLY A 42 7.65 -7.32 14.55
CA GLY A 42 8.25 -6.38 13.59
C GLY A 42 7.38 -6.12 12.37
N TRP A 43 6.68 -7.11 11.85
CA TRP A 43 5.78 -6.94 10.70
C TRP A 43 4.53 -6.16 11.06
N ASP A 44 4.02 -6.35 12.27
CA ASP A 44 2.90 -5.58 12.80
C ASP A 44 3.28 -4.09 12.95
N GLY A 45 4.45 -3.82 13.54
CA GLY A 45 4.98 -2.46 13.64
C GLY A 45 5.20 -1.81 12.28
N THR A 46 5.76 -2.54 11.31
CA THR A 46 5.94 -2.05 9.93
C THR A 46 4.60 -1.71 9.27
N ALA A 47 3.62 -2.60 9.35
CA ALA A 47 2.30 -2.37 8.75
C ALA A 47 1.61 -1.14 9.36
N ARG A 48 1.58 -1.04 10.69
CA ARG A 48 0.94 0.08 11.39
C ARG A 48 1.65 1.39 11.13
N GLY A 49 2.99 1.41 11.19
CA GLY A 49 3.77 2.60 10.87
C GLY A 49 3.58 3.07 9.43
N THR A 50 3.52 2.14 8.46
CA THR A 50 3.24 2.45 7.07
C THR A 50 1.83 3.03 6.89
N GLY A 51 0.81 2.39 7.46
CA GLY A 51 -0.57 2.86 7.38
C GLY A 51 -0.74 4.25 8.01
N GLU A 52 -0.11 4.48 9.16
CA GLU A 52 -0.11 5.78 9.83
C GLU A 52 0.57 6.86 8.98
N ALA A 53 1.76 6.56 8.44
CA ALA A 53 2.50 7.48 7.59
C ALA A 53 1.71 7.88 6.33
N LEU A 54 1.11 6.90 5.65
CA LEU A 54 0.29 7.16 4.46
C LEU A 54 -0.96 7.99 4.79
N THR A 55 -1.59 7.75 5.93
CA THR A 55 -2.76 8.52 6.38
C THR A 55 -2.35 9.95 6.74
N LYS A 56 -1.26 10.15 7.47
CA LYS A 56 -0.73 11.48 7.81
C LYS A 56 -0.30 12.28 6.58
N ALA A 57 0.25 11.60 5.57
CA ALA A 57 0.66 12.22 4.31
C ALA A 57 -0.51 12.49 3.34
N GLY A 58 -1.74 12.12 3.69
CA GLY A 58 -2.92 12.34 2.86
C GLY A 58 -3.08 11.41 1.67
N PHE A 59 -2.25 10.36 1.57
CA PHE A 59 -2.37 9.34 0.51
C PHE A 59 -3.46 8.30 0.80
N LEU A 60 -3.89 8.20 2.05
CA LEU A 60 -4.86 7.24 2.52
C LEU A 60 -5.81 7.92 3.52
N LYS A 61 -7.12 7.71 3.37
CA LYS A 61 -8.11 8.24 4.34
C LYS A 61 -8.16 7.39 5.60
N SER A 62 -8.06 6.07 5.47
CA SER A 62 -8.06 5.16 6.62
C SER A 62 -7.28 3.89 6.36
N ALA A 63 -6.66 3.34 7.40
CA ALA A 63 -5.99 2.05 7.41
C ALA A 63 -6.67 1.11 8.40
N SER A 64 -6.75 -0.18 8.05
CA SER A 64 -7.17 -1.24 8.98
C SER A 64 -6.15 -2.38 8.96
N PHE A 65 -6.04 -3.12 10.07
CA PHE A 65 -4.96 -4.07 10.28
C PHE A 65 -5.51 -5.39 10.83
N GLU A 66 -5.05 -6.50 10.26
CA GLU A 66 -5.39 -7.84 10.71
C GLU A 66 -4.13 -8.70 10.81
N ASN A 67 -3.89 -9.26 12.00
CA ASN A 67 -2.79 -10.19 12.22
C ASN A 67 -3.25 -11.62 11.94
N MET A 68 -2.63 -12.25 10.96
CA MET A 68 -2.94 -13.60 10.50
C MET A 68 -1.70 -14.50 10.63
N SER A 69 -1.31 -14.79 11.87
CA SER A 69 -0.14 -15.62 12.16
C SER A 69 -0.36 -17.08 11.77
N GLY A 70 0.72 -17.75 11.39
CA GLY A 70 0.74 -19.17 11.14
C GLY A 70 1.59 -19.54 9.94
N GLY A 71 2.30 -20.68 10.08
CA GLY A 71 3.13 -21.24 9.02
C GLY A 71 4.22 -20.30 8.50
N GLY A 72 4.77 -19.40 9.34
CA GLY A 72 5.75 -18.40 8.89
C GLY A 72 5.17 -17.39 7.90
N GLY A 73 3.88 -17.05 8.05
CA GLY A 73 3.13 -16.13 7.17
C GLY A 73 2.37 -16.82 6.03
N GLY A 74 2.51 -18.14 5.89
CA GLY A 74 1.82 -18.88 4.82
C GLY A 74 0.31 -18.83 4.90
N LYS A 75 -0.25 -18.75 6.13
CA LYS A 75 -1.70 -18.56 6.31
C LYS A 75 -2.18 -17.26 5.67
N ALA A 76 -1.49 -16.16 5.93
CA ALA A 76 -1.82 -14.85 5.36
C ALA A 76 -1.66 -14.84 3.83
N LEU A 77 -0.57 -15.40 3.32
CA LEU A 77 -0.37 -15.53 1.88
C LEU A 77 -1.48 -16.35 1.22
N SER A 78 -1.83 -17.50 1.79
CA SER A 78 -2.92 -18.34 1.30
C SER A 78 -4.26 -17.60 1.27
N TYR A 79 -4.54 -16.81 2.31
CA TYR A 79 -5.74 -15.98 2.36
C TYR A 79 -5.79 -14.98 1.19
N ILE A 80 -4.72 -14.20 1.00
CA ILE A 80 -4.66 -13.20 -0.07
C ILE A 80 -4.84 -13.83 -1.45
N ILE A 81 -4.15 -14.95 -1.75
CA ILE A 81 -4.21 -15.59 -3.05
C ILE A 81 -5.60 -16.18 -3.34
N ASN A 82 -6.21 -16.83 -2.35
CA ASN A 82 -7.50 -17.50 -2.54
C ASN A 82 -8.68 -16.53 -2.51
N SER A 83 -8.63 -15.50 -1.66
CA SER A 83 -9.76 -14.57 -1.47
C SER A 83 -9.67 -13.35 -2.37
N LYS A 84 -8.46 -12.99 -2.86
CA LYS A 84 -8.18 -11.81 -3.72
C LYS A 84 -8.92 -10.56 -3.24
N PRO A 85 -8.81 -10.19 -1.95
CA PRO A 85 -9.58 -9.09 -1.38
C PRO A 85 -9.12 -7.76 -1.97
N GLU A 86 -10.05 -6.97 -2.50
CA GLU A 86 -9.75 -5.63 -3.01
C GLU A 86 -9.27 -4.70 -1.89
N GLY A 87 -8.41 -3.75 -2.23
CA GLY A 87 -7.88 -2.76 -1.27
C GLY A 87 -7.10 -3.39 -0.12
N THR A 88 -6.50 -4.57 -0.33
CA THR A 88 -5.75 -5.29 0.69
C THR A 88 -4.29 -5.48 0.30
N VAL A 89 -3.40 -5.26 1.25
CA VAL A 89 -1.95 -5.50 1.13
C VAL A 89 -1.51 -6.56 2.14
N LEU A 90 -0.63 -7.45 1.70
CA LEU A 90 0.05 -8.39 2.58
C LEU A 90 1.38 -7.79 3.03
N VAL A 91 1.59 -7.69 4.35
CA VAL A 91 2.87 -7.36 4.94
C VAL A 91 3.56 -8.62 5.41
N GLN A 92 4.67 -8.94 4.78
CA GLN A 92 5.38 -10.19 4.93
C GLN A 92 6.89 -9.97 4.79
N SER A 93 7.71 -10.80 5.41
CA SER A 93 9.16 -10.71 5.30
C SER A 93 9.79 -11.81 4.46
N THR A 94 11.08 -11.64 4.22
CA THR A 94 12.00 -12.49 3.45
C THR A 94 11.91 -14.02 3.74
N PRO A 95 11.72 -14.53 4.98
CA PRO A 95 11.68 -15.97 5.21
C PRO A 95 10.59 -16.72 4.45
N LEU A 96 9.46 -16.10 4.17
CA LEU A 96 8.42 -16.75 3.38
C LEU A 96 8.82 -16.87 1.91
N VAL A 97 9.43 -15.80 1.37
CA VAL A 97 9.96 -15.79 -0.01
C VAL A 97 10.99 -16.92 -0.16
N LEU A 98 11.93 -17.04 0.77
CA LEU A 98 12.94 -18.09 0.76
C LEU A 98 12.30 -19.48 0.87
N ARG A 99 11.33 -19.68 1.75
CA ARG A 99 10.63 -20.97 1.88
C ARG A 99 9.86 -21.36 0.62
N SER A 100 9.28 -20.42 -0.08
CA SER A 100 8.58 -20.69 -1.34
C SER A 100 9.54 -21.05 -2.48
N ILE A 101 10.78 -20.56 -2.42
CA ILE A 101 11.85 -20.88 -3.40
C ILE A 101 12.53 -22.21 -3.08
N THR A 102 12.87 -22.45 -1.80
CA THR A 102 13.71 -23.60 -1.37
C THR A 102 12.92 -24.86 -1.10
N ARG A 103 11.66 -24.75 -0.76
CA ARG A 103 10.78 -25.89 -0.52
C ARG A 103 9.65 -25.85 -1.52
N HIS A 104 9.69 -26.73 -2.53
CA HIS A 104 8.60 -26.94 -3.49
C HIS A 104 7.26 -27.39 -2.84
N LYS A 105 7.20 -27.42 -1.53
CA LYS A 105 6.00 -27.63 -0.73
C LYS A 105 5.54 -26.29 -0.21
N GLY A 106 4.92 -25.47 -1.07
CA GLY A 106 4.18 -24.30 -0.65
C GLY A 106 3.03 -24.68 0.30
N TYR A 107 2.47 -23.69 0.96
CA TYR A 107 1.29 -23.91 1.79
C TYR A 107 0.13 -24.33 0.91
N VAL A 108 -0.19 -25.61 0.96
CA VAL A 108 -1.25 -26.21 0.18
C VAL A 108 -2.59 -25.96 0.87
N LYS A 109 -3.48 -25.25 0.21
CA LYS A 109 -4.90 -25.45 0.40
C LYS A 109 -5.52 -25.63 -0.98
N GLY A 110 -6.04 -26.80 -1.24
CA GLY A 110 -6.53 -27.16 -2.57
C GLY A 110 -5.42 -27.75 -3.46
N SER A 111 -5.63 -27.78 -4.75
CA SER A 111 -4.82 -28.50 -5.74
C SER A 111 -3.54 -27.80 -6.21
N GLY A 112 -3.03 -26.80 -5.49
CA GLY A 112 -1.88 -26.02 -5.93
C GLY A 112 -0.88 -25.63 -4.85
N VAL A 113 0.38 -25.47 -5.23
CA VAL A 113 1.46 -24.92 -4.42
C VAL A 113 1.42 -23.40 -4.52
N LEU A 114 1.02 -22.72 -3.45
CA LEU A 114 0.99 -21.26 -3.41
C LEU A 114 2.42 -20.69 -3.26
N SER A 115 2.72 -19.65 -4.03
CA SER A 115 4.03 -19.03 -4.09
C SER A 115 3.91 -17.50 -4.01
N TYR A 116 5.01 -16.83 -3.62
CA TYR A 116 5.11 -15.38 -3.74
C TYR A 116 4.90 -14.86 -5.17
N LYS A 117 5.06 -15.73 -6.18
CA LYS A 117 4.81 -15.39 -7.59
C LYS A 117 3.32 -15.20 -7.89
N ASP A 118 2.44 -15.67 -7.01
CA ASP A 118 1.00 -15.53 -7.13
C ASP A 118 0.49 -14.20 -6.59
N VAL A 119 1.37 -13.35 -6.07
CA VAL A 119 1.09 -12.00 -5.58
C VAL A 119 1.95 -10.97 -6.32
N LYS A 120 1.43 -9.76 -6.47
CA LYS A 120 2.17 -8.65 -7.06
C LYS A 120 2.95 -7.91 -5.96
N PRO A 121 4.30 -7.86 -6.00
CA PRO A 121 5.07 -7.07 -5.04
C PRO A 121 4.84 -5.58 -5.29
N ILE A 122 4.73 -4.81 -4.20
CA ILE A 122 4.61 -3.34 -4.23
C ILE A 122 5.95 -2.71 -3.86
N ALA A 123 6.63 -3.31 -2.88
CA ALA A 123 7.96 -2.90 -2.45
C ALA A 123 8.78 -4.13 -2.01
N VAL A 124 10.09 -4.04 -2.16
CA VAL A 124 11.05 -5.07 -1.77
C VAL A 124 12.12 -4.45 -0.89
#